data_dbbbe654e1944209a3395c2fd931866b
#
_entry.id   dbbbe654e1944209a3395c2fd931866b
#
_cell.length_a   1.000
_cell.length_b   1.000
_cell.length_c   1.000
_cell.angle_alpha   90.00
_cell.angle_beta   90.00
_cell.angle_gamma   90.00
#
_symmetry.space_group_name_H-M   'P 1'
#
loop_
_entity.id
_entity.type
_entity.pdbx_description
1 polymer ?
#
loop_
_entity_poly.entity_id
_entity_poly.type
_entity_poly.pdbx_seq_one_letter_code
_entity_poly.pdbx_strand_id
1 'polypeptide(L)'
;MPQKNTNWPCISQKMCIFAIEKAYYMSYYKRTADALLQDLLDAFGAVLIEGPKWCGKTTTASQLANSILRMQDPSLREEYLVTAKTKPSILLNGATPRLIDEWQDAPMLWDAVRTVVDDRQIPGQFILTGSNAVDKSQIHHSGVGRIARLRMLPMSLWESQESTGEVSLKELFNNPDYDIDGKMSKMTVEELIFAASRGGWPASLLARTPKAQLLVAKNYVQTICSNDISSIDGKKRDARLTSMILRAYARNVSTLVKKKSLLDDVTSSGEVSCHVDTFDDYVAALEKLFVIQNISAWCPAIRSKTCLLYTSDAADEARSVD
;
A
#
# COMPACT_ATOMS: atom_id res chain seq x y z
N MET A 1 -5.88 -55.93 -36.47
CA MET A 1 -6.17 -54.52 -36.26
C MET A 1 -5.27 -54.02 -35.11
N PRO A 2 -4.29 -53.16 -35.34
CA PRO A 2 -3.40 -52.69 -34.28
C PRO A 2 -4.03 -51.48 -33.58
N GLN A 3 -4.05 -51.52 -32.26
CA GLN A 3 -4.41 -50.41 -31.36
C GLN A 3 -3.38 -49.29 -31.52
N LYS A 4 -3.84 -48.07 -31.84
CA LYS A 4 -3.05 -46.86 -31.84
C LYS A 4 -2.91 -46.36 -30.39
N ASN A 5 -1.75 -46.59 -29.80
CA ASN A 5 -1.29 -45.86 -28.59
C ASN A 5 -1.04 -44.40 -28.96
N THR A 6 -1.94 -43.51 -28.60
CA THR A 6 -1.70 -42.07 -28.61
C THR A 6 -1.15 -41.67 -27.25
N ASN A 7 0.16 -41.79 -27.06
CA ASN A 7 0.88 -41.11 -25.99
C ASN A 7 0.95 -39.63 -26.35
N TRP A 8 0.04 -38.81 -25.80
CA TRP A 8 0.23 -37.39 -25.73
C TRP A 8 1.25 -37.10 -24.60
N PRO A 9 2.34 -36.38 -24.88
CA PRO A 9 3.23 -36.01 -23.82
C PRO A 9 2.46 -35.11 -22.84
N CYS A 10 2.49 -35.51 -21.57
CA CYS A 10 1.98 -34.71 -20.45
C CYS A 10 2.76 -33.40 -20.44
N ILE A 11 2.20 -32.36 -21.05
CA ILE A 11 2.71 -31.00 -20.94
C ILE A 11 2.60 -30.68 -19.46
N SER A 12 3.74 -30.61 -18.79
CA SER A 12 3.83 -30.52 -17.34
C SER A 12 2.97 -29.35 -16.86
N GLN A 13 2.19 -29.56 -15.80
CA GLN A 13 1.43 -28.53 -15.10
C GLN A 13 2.25 -27.23 -14.90
N LYS A 14 3.57 -27.34 -14.80
CA LYS A 14 4.52 -26.21 -14.74
C LYS A 14 4.47 -25.34 -16.02
N MET A 15 4.29 -25.87 -17.22
CA MET A 15 4.18 -25.06 -18.44
C MET A 15 2.84 -24.34 -18.52
N CYS A 16 1.75 -24.93 -18.05
CA CYS A 16 0.45 -24.26 -18.00
C CYS A 16 0.45 -23.14 -16.95
N ILE A 17 1.04 -23.37 -15.78
CA ILE A 17 1.20 -22.32 -14.75
C ILE A 17 2.08 -21.18 -15.28
N PHE A 18 3.19 -21.50 -15.95
CA PHE A 18 4.08 -20.49 -16.53
C PHE A 18 3.43 -19.72 -17.69
N ALA A 19 2.57 -20.35 -18.50
CA ALA A 19 1.83 -19.69 -19.58
C ALA A 19 0.70 -18.80 -19.01
N ILE A 20 0.03 -19.22 -17.94
CA ILE A 20 -0.99 -18.42 -17.23
C ILE A 20 -0.33 -17.27 -16.48
N GLU A 21 0.80 -17.50 -15.83
CA GLU A 21 1.61 -16.44 -15.23
C GLU A 21 2.07 -15.43 -16.28
N LYS A 22 2.60 -15.86 -17.41
CA LYS A 22 3.03 -14.98 -18.50
C LYS A 22 1.88 -14.21 -19.15
N ALA A 23 0.67 -14.77 -19.24
CA ALA A 23 -0.53 -14.07 -19.71
C ALA A 23 -1.02 -13.04 -18.67
N TYR A 24 -0.85 -13.31 -17.37
CA TYR A 24 -1.12 -12.36 -16.30
C TYR A 24 -0.10 -11.20 -16.29
N TYR A 25 1.16 -11.46 -16.66
CA TYR A 25 2.21 -10.45 -16.82
C TYR A 25 2.02 -9.52 -18.02
N MET A 26 1.19 -9.87 -19.01
CA MET A 26 0.89 -9.00 -20.15
C MET A 26 0.02 -7.77 -19.78
N SER A 27 -0.50 -7.67 -18.56
CA SER A 27 -1.33 -6.55 -18.10
C SER A 27 -0.73 -5.77 -16.92
N TYR A 28 0.59 -5.87 -16.69
CA TYR A 28 1.22 -5.09 -15.63
C TYR A 28 1.26 -3.60 -15.98
N TYR A 29 0.62 -2.79 -15.18
CA TYR A 29 0.75 -1.34 -15.24
C TYR A 29 2.02 -0.91 -14.51
N LYS A 30 2.92 -0.22 -15.22
CA LYS A 30 4.12 0.32 -14.59
C LYS A 30 3.75 1.26 -13.45
N ARG A 31 4.46 1.10 -12.33
CA ARG A 31 4.25 1.89 -11.13
C ARG A 31 5.35 2.93 -10.98
N THR A 32 5.01 4.07 -10.42
CA THR A 32 6.02 5.05 -10.01
C THR A 32 6.98 4.48 -8.97
N ALA A 33 6.53 3.49 -8.22
CA ALA A 33 7.32 2.76 -7.25
C ALA A 33 8.39 1.85 -7.87
N ASP A 34 8.29 1.46 -9.16
CA ASP A 34 9.20 0.47 -9.77
C ASP A 34 10.65 0.95 -9.80
N ALA A 35 10.87 2.20 -10.26
CA ALA A 35 12.22 2.77 -10.31
C ALA A 35 12.82 2.91 -8.90
N LEU A 36 12.03 3.42 -7.94
CA LEU A 36 12.50 3.55 -6.57
C LEU A 36 12.77 2.19 -5.91
N LEU A 37 11.98 1.16 -6.22
CA LEU A 37 12.23 -0.19 -5.73
C LEU A 37 13.57 -0.74 -6.23
N GLN A 38 13.89 -0.50 -7.51
CA GLN A 38 15.19 -0.88 -8.07
C GLN A 38 16.33 -0.14 -7.37
N ASP A 39 16.24 1.19 -7.25
CA ASP A 39 17.26 2.01 -6.58
C ASP A 39 17.48 1.56 -5.13
N LEU A 40 16.39 1.21 -4.41
CA LEU A 40 16.49 0.71 -3.04
C LEU A 40 17.11 -0.67 -2.96
N LEU A 41 16.84 -1.56 -3.92
CA LEU A 41 17.48 -2.89 -3.99
C LEU A 41 18.96 -2.78 -4.31
N ASP A 42 19.36 -1.81 -5.12
CA ASP A 42 20.77 -1.56 -5.43
C ASP A 42 21.55 -0.99 -4.23
N ALA A 43 20.84 -0.31 -3.30
CA ALA A 43 21.44 0.34 -2.14
C ALA A 43 21.38 -0.49 -0.85
N PHE A 44 20.36 -1.32 -0.68
CA PHE A 44 20.08 -2.04 0.58
C PHE A 44 20.00 -3.55 0.37
N GLY A 45 20.30 -4.32 1.41
CA GLY A 45 20.21 -5.79 1.36
C GLY A 45 18.77 -6.29 1.25
N ALA A 46 17.79 -5.54 1.76
CA ALA A 46 16.39 -5.88 1.67
C ALA A 46 15.52 -4.62 1.53
N VAL A 47 14.31 -4.78 0.94
CA VAL A 47 13.30 -3.72 0.83
C VAL A 47 11.96 -4.25 1.32
N LEU A 48 11.32 -3.53 2.26
CA LEU A 48 9.94 -3.76 2.65
C LEU A 48 9.02 -2.85 1.83
N ILE A 49 8.11 -3.46 1.08
CA ILE A 49 7.01 -2.76 0.40
C ILE A 49 5.78 -2.83 1.30
N GLU A 50 5.38 -1.69 1.84
CA GLU A 50 4.20 -1.55 2.68
C GLU A 50 3.13 -0.67 2.02
N GLY A 51 1.86 -0.88 2.36
CA GLY A 51 0.75 -0.12 1.81
C GLY A 51 -0.58 -0.86 1.88
N PRO A 52 -1.69 -0.24 1.46
CA PRO A 52 -3.02 -0.81 1.61
C PRO A 52 -3.15 -2.15 0.90
N LYS A 53 -4.09 -2.97 1.36
CA LYS A 53 -4.43 -4.23 0.68
C LYS A 53 -4.80 -3.97 -0.78
N TRP A 54 -4.44 -4.90 -1.67
CA TRP A 54 -4.78 -4.90 -3.10
C TRP A 54 -4.19 -3.75 -3.93
N CYS A 55 -3.29 -2.92 -3.39
CA CYS A 55 -2.65 -1.86 -4.20
C CYS A 55 -1.60 -2.37 -5.20
N GLY A 56 -1.30 -3.69 -5.19
CA GLY A 56 -0.41 -4.33 -6.17
C GLY A 56 1.01 -4.61 -5.66
N LYS A 57 1.28 -4.57 -4.35
CA LYS A 57 2.62 -4.80 -3.76
C LYS A 57 3.29 -6.07 -4.26
N THR A 58 2.60 -7.22 -4.12
CA THR A 58 3.10 -8.53 -4.55
C THR A 58 3.39 -8.57 -6.04
N THR A 59 2.51 -7.97 -6.86
CA THR A 59 2.68 -7.90 -8.31
C THR A 59 3.90 -7.08 -8.69
N THR A 60 4.07 -5.90 -8.09
CA THR A 60 5.26 -5.05 -8.29
C THR A 60 6.54 -5.75 -7.82
N ALA A 61 6.54 -6.32 -6.62
CA ALA A 61 7.68 -7.07 -6.10
C ALA A 61 8.09 -8.24 -7.02
N SER A 62 7.09 -8.93 -7.57
CA SER A 62 7.32 -10.10 -8.46
C SER A 62 7.98 -9.73 -9.79
N GLN A 63 7.96 -8.44 -10.21
CA GLN A 63 8.67 -8.02 -11.42
C GLN A 63 10.19 -8.13 -11.27
N LEU A 64 10.71 -7.97 -10.06
CA LEU A 64 12.14 -8.00 -9.76
C LEU A 64 12.58 -9.26 -9.00
N ALA A 65 11.64 -10.03 -8.46
CA ALA A 65 11.95 -11.22 -7.68
C ALA A 65 12.35 -12.42 -8.56
N ASN A 66 13.45 -13.09 -8.19
CA ASN A 66 13.90 -14.33 -8.83
C ASN A 66 13.36 -15.61 -8.14
N SER A 67 12.85 -15.47 -6.91
CA SER A 67 12.12 -16.54 -6.20
C SER A 67 11.10 -15.96 -5.24
N ILE A 68 10.05 -16.72 -4.94
CA ILE A 68 8.91 -16.25 -4.13
C ILE A 68 8.62 -17.25 -3.01
N LEU A 69 8.50 -16.74 -1.78
CA LEU A 69 7.96 -17.42 -0.62
C LEU A 69 6.60 -16.79 -0.29
N ARG A 70 5.50 -17.53 -0.46
CA ARG A 70 4.15 -17.06 -0.11
C ARG A 70 3.77 -17.60 1.26
N MET A 71 3.79 -16.75 2.31
CA MET A 71 3.48 -17.16 3.68
C MET A 71 2.03 -17.63 3.85
N GLN A 72 1.14 -17.20 2.94
CA GLN A 72 -0.28 -17.56 2.96
C GLN A 72 -0.66 -18.69 1.99
N ASP A 73 0.31 -19.45 1.48
CA ASP A 73 0.01 -20.66 0.69
C ASP A 73 -0.76 -21.67 1.55
N PRO A 74 -2.02 -22.00 1.21
CA PRO A 74 -2.84 -22.87 2.05
C PRO A 74 -2.27 -24.26 2.28
N SER A 75 -1.46 -24.76 1.33
CA SER A 75 -0.87 -26.10 1.40
C SER A 75 0.39 -26.17 2.25
N LEU A 76 1.09 -25.03 2.43
CA LEU A 76 2.42 -24.98 3.07
C LEU A 76 2.46 -24.04 4.29
N ARG A 77 1.38 -23.31 4.56
CA ARG A 77 1.33 -22.28 5.59
C ARG A 77 1.78 -22.77 6.97
N GLU A 78 1.25 -23.91 7.41
CA GLU A 78 1.59 -24.47 8.73
C GLU A 78 3.08 -24.89 8.80
N GLU A 79 3.60 -25.51 7.73
CA GLU A 79 5.02 -25.87 7.63
C GLU A 79 5.91 -24.63 7.68
N TYR A 80 5.53 -23.58 6.93
CA TYR A 80 6.28 -22.31 6.92
C TYR A 80 6.29 -21.65 8.29
N LEU A 81 5.17 -21.63 9.02
CA LEU A 81 5.10 -21.06 10.37
C LEU A 81 5.96 -21.83 11.38
N VAL A 82 5.96 -23.16 11.33
CA VAL A 82 6.82 -24.01 12.17
C VAL A 82 8.30 -23.78 11.81
N THR A 83 8.64 -23.77 10.52
CA THR A 83 10.01 -23.55 10.05
C THR A 83 10.51 -22.15 10.39
N ALA A 84 9.65 -21.13 10.27
CA ALA A 84 10.00 -19.76 10.66
C ALA A 84 10.35 -19.64 12.14
N LYS A 85 9.68 -20.40 13.01
CA LYS A 85 9.94 -20.43 14.47
C LYS A 85 11.19 -21.22 14.82
N THR A 86 11.50 -22.31 14.11
CA THR A 86 12.58 -23.25 14.47
C THR A 86 13.88 -22.97 13.72
N LYS A 87 13.80 -22.74 12.40
CA LYS A 87 14.97 -22.50 11.56
C LYS A 87 14.64 -21.58 10.37
N PRO A 88 14.42 -20.28 10.63
CA PRO A 88 13.96 -19.32 9.62
C PRO A 88 14.89 -19.22 8.42
N SER A 89 16.21 -19.49 8.58
CA SER A 89 17.20 -19.48 7.50
C SER A 89 16.86 -20.42 6.32
N ILE A 90 16.11 -21.51 6.57
CA ILE A 90 15.67 -22.43 5.51
C ILE A 90 14.72 -21.70 4.54
N LEU A 91 13.81 -20.88 5.06
CA LEU A 91 12.84 -20.14 4.25
C LEU A 91 13.48 -19.01 3.44
N LEU A 92 14.66 -18.55 3.86
CA LEU A 92 15.41 -17.50 3.18
C LEU A 92 16.31 -18.04 2.05
N ASN A 93 16.40 -19.35 1.88
CA ASN A 93 17.12 -19.97 0.78
C ASN A 93 16.34 -19.88 -0.53
N GLY A 94 16.99 -19.37 -1.59
CA GLY A 94 16.39 -19.22 -2.92
C GLY A 94 17.17 -18.22 -3.76
N ALA A 95 16.82 -18.13 -5.06
CA ALA A 95 17.40 -17.13 -5.95
C ALA A 95 17.00 -15.72 -5.50
N THR A 96 17.97 -14.82 -5.46
CA THR A 96 17.78 -13.41 -5.02
C THR A 96 17.65 -12.47 -6.22
N PRO A 97 16.87 -11.38 -6.11
CA PRO A 97 16.02 -11.00 -4.99
C PRO A 97 14.94 -12.05 -4.69
N ARG A 98 14.80 -12.41 -3.39
CA ARG A 98 13.75 -13.33 -2.95
C ARG A 98 12.59 -12.56 -2.36
N LEU A 99 11.41 -12.71 -2.93
CA LEU A 99 10.17 -12.14 -2.38
C LEU A 99 9.66 -13.00 -1.21
N ILE A 100 9.42 -12.35 -0.08
CA ILE A 100 8.71 -12.91 1.08
C ILE A 100 7.37 -12.18 1.16
N ASP A 101 6.32 -12.84 0.64
CA ASP A 101 4.99 -12.26 0.52
C ASP A 101 4.19 -12.46 1.82
N GLU A 102 3.59 -11.34 2.31
CA GLU A 102 2.85 -11.27 3.59
C GLU A 102 3.72 -11.70 4.79
N TRP A 103 4.93 -11.13 4.87
CA TRP A 103 5.94 -11.48 5.89
C TRP A 103 5.44 -11.33 7.33
N GLN A 104 4.45 -10.46 7.58
CA GLN A 104 3.89 -10.23 8.91
C GLN A 104 3.19 -11.46 9.51
N ASP A 105 2.87 -12.49 8.72
CA ASP A 105 2.37 -13.77 9.22
C ASP A 105 3.45 -14.53 10.02
N ALA A 106 4.73 -14.21 9.79
CA ALA A 106 5.87 -14.76 10.53
C ALA A 106 6.89 -13.64 10.88
N PRO A 107 6.59 -12.78 11.88
CA PRO A 107 7.41 -11.60 12.20
C PRO A 107 8.88 -11.90 12.52
N MET A 108 9.20 -13.12 12.98
CA MET A 108 10.58 -13.57 13.21
C MET A 108 11.44 -13.61 11.95
N LEU A 109 10.84 -13.63 10.76
CA LEU A 109 11.57 -13.54 9.50
C LEU A 109 12.27 -12.19 9.34
N TRP A 110 11.78 -11.12 9.97
CA TRP A 110 12.43 -9.82 9.96
C TRP A 110 13.86 -9.86 10.49
N ASP A 111 14.04 -10.40 11.70
CA ASP A 111 15.36 -10.51 12.31
C ASP A 111 16.25 -11.50 11.56
N ALA A 112 15.67 -12.58 11.02
CA ALA A 112 16.39 -13.53 10.19
C ALA A 112 16.89 -12.92 8.87
N VAL A 113 16.07 -12.14 8.17
CA VAL A 113 16.45 -11.39 6.96
C VAL A 113 17.58 -10.43 7.30
N ARG A 114 17.46 -9.64 8.38
CA ARG A 114 18.51 -8.72 8.82
C ARG A 114 19.84 -9.45 9.04
N THR A 115 19.83 -10.58 9.75
CA THR A 115 21.04 -11.38 10.01
C THR A 115 21.68 -11.87 8.71
N VAL A 116 20.88 -12.43 7.78
CA VAL A 116 21.40 -12.90 6.50
C VAL A 116 21.97 -11.77 5.65
N VAL A 117 21.34 -10.58 5.68
CA VAL A 117 21.86 -9.38 5.01
C VAL A 117 23.20 -8.96 5.60
N ASP A 118 23.35 -8.98 6.94
CA ASP A 118 24.60 -8.67 7.62
C ASP A 118 25.70 -9.69 7.28
N ASP A 119 25.37 -10.96 7.23
CA ASP A 119 26.33 -12.03 6.94
C ASP A 119 26.84 -12.00 5.48
N ARG A 120 25.95 -11.73 4.52
CA ARG A 120 26.28 -11.74 3.09
C ARG A 120 26.87 -10.44 2.59
N GLN A 121 26.51 -9.31 3.18
CA GLN A 121 27.00 -7.95 2.84
C GLN A 121 26.86 -7.58 1.36
N ILE A 122 25.82 -8.07 0.68
CA ILE A 122 25.48 -7.73 -0.70
C ILE A 122 24.09 -7.11 -0.76
N PRO A 123 23.84 -6.13 -1.66
CA PRO A 123 22.51 -5.53 -1.84
C PRO A 123 21.55 -6.48 -2.59
N GLY A 124 20.27 -6.13 -2.62
CA GLY A 124 19.28 -6.77 -3.48
C GLY A 124 18.92 -8.20 -3.14
N GLN A 125 18.97 -8.59 -1.85
CA GLN A 125 18.74 -9.99 -1.49
C GLN A 125 17.28 -10.34 -1.28
N PHE A 126 16.51 -9.44 -0.64
CA PHE A 126 15.13 -9.72 -0.25
C PHE A 126 14.19 -8.57 -0.58
N ILE A 127 12.98 -8.94 -0.96
CA ILE A 127 11.82 -8.04 -1.01
C ILE A 127 10.78 -8.62 -0.06
N LEU A 128 10.31 -7.83 0.89
CA LEU A 128 9.22 -8.19 1.81
C LEU A 128 7.97 -7.41 1.41
N THR A 129 6.81 -8.04 1.42
CA THR A 129 5.53 -7.33 1.25
C THR A 129 4.67 -7.49 2.47
N GLY A 130 3.99 -6.40 2.87
CA GLY A 130 3.07 -6.41 4.00
C GLY A 130 1.93 -5.42 3.81
N SER A 131 0.72 -5.83 4.19
CA SER A 131 -0.49 -5.03 4.07
C SER A 131 -0.89 -4.30 5.35
N ASN A 132 -0.21 -4.60 6.46
CA ASN A 132 -0.45 -3.99 7.76
C ASN A 132 0.88 -3.53 8.37
N ALA A 133 0.84 -2.44 9.12
CA ALA A 133 1.97 -2.08 9.96
C ALA A 133 2.08 -3.10 11.10
N VAL A 134 3.18 -3.87 11.10
CA VAL A 134 3.44 -4.87 12.16
C VAL A 134 3.68 -4.17 13.48
N ASP A 135 3.19 -4.78 14.56
CA ASP A 135 3.46 -4.30 15.90
C ASP A 135 4.97 -4.36 16.18
N LYS A 136 5.53 -3.20 16.52
CA LYS A 136 6.96 -3.06 16.82
C LYS A 136 7.42 -3.95 17.99
N SER A 137 6.51 -4.39 18.85
CA SER A 137 6.82 -5.34 19.95
C SER A 137 7.22 -6.73 19.45
N GLN A 138 6.86 -7.09 18.20
CA GLN A 138 7.18 -8.37 17.57
C GLN A 138 8.49 -8.35 16.78
N ILE A 139 9.14 -7.19 16.71
CA ILE A 139 10.40 -6.98 15.99
C ILE A 139 11.44 -6.52 17.00
N HIS A 140 12.50 -7.32 17.19
CA HIS A 140 13.55 -6.98 18.16
C HIS A 140 14.49 -5.88 17.66
N HIS A 141 14.65 -5.74 16.34
CA HIS A 141 15.55 -4.77 15.73
C HIS A 141 14.87 -3.93 14.64
N SER A 142 15.20 -2.66 14.57
CA SER A 142 14.57 -1.70 13.63
C SER A 142 14.88 -1.96 12.15
N GLY A 143 15.91 -2.75 11.83
CA GLY A 143 16.37 -3.00 10.46
C GLY A 143 17.06 -1.80 9.79
N VAL A 144 17.33 -0.72 10.52
CA VAL A 144 17.97 0.49 9.98
C VAL A 144 19.30 0.16 9.30
N GLY A 145 19.49 0.68 8.08
CA GLY A 145 20.66 0.46 7.24
C GLY A 145 20.70 -0.89 6.51
N ARG A 146 19.79 -1.83 6.79
CA ARG A 146 19.71 -3.17 6.16
C ARG A 146 18.44 -3.34 5.34
N ILE A 147 17.31 -2.86 5.88
CA ILE A 147 16.00 -3.01 5.28
C ILE A 147 15.44 -1.62 5.02
N ALA A 148 15.36 -1.23 3.75
CA ALA A 148 14.69 0.00 3.33
C ALA A 148 13.18 -0.19 3.35
N ARG A 149 12.44 0.92 3.43
CA ARG A 149 10.97 0.92 3.38
C ARG A 149 10.49 1.67 2.15
N LEU A 150 9.61 1.05 1.40
CA LEU A 150 8.94 1.62 0.25
C LEU A 150 7.43 1.62 0.51
N ARG A 151 6.84 2.80 0.63
CA ARG A 151 5.38 2.92 0.74
C ARG A 151 4.76 2.93 -0.65
N MET A 152 3.87 1.98 -0.90
CA MET A 152 3.15 1.86 -2.16
C MET A 152 1.67 2.19 -1.94
N LEU A 153 1.13 3.10 -2.75
CA LEU A 153 -0.27 3.52 -2.71
C LEU A 153 -1.07 2.86 -3.84
N PRO A 154 -2.40 2.97 -3.87
CA PRO A 154 -3.18 2.67 -5.06
C PRO A 154 -2.68 3.45 -6.28
N MET A 155 -3.04 3.03 -7.48
CA MET A 155 -2.57 3.65 -8.72
C MET A 155 -3.04 5.09 -8.85
N SER A 156 -2.12 5.95 -9.25
CA SER A 156 -2.42 7.33 -9.68
C SER A 156 -3.06 7.34 -11.07
N LEU A 157 -3.62 8.48 -11.47
CA LEU A 157 -4.14 8.67 -12.83
C LEU A 157 -3.04 8.54 -13.90
N TRP A 158 -1.79 8.82 -13.55
CA TRP A 158 -0.65 8.59 -14.42
C TRP A 158 -0.38 7.09 -14.63
N GLU A 159 -0.36 6.31 -13.56
CA GLU A 159 -0.13 4.87 -13.61
C GLU A 159 -1.27 4.11 -14.30
N SER A 160 -2.51 4.60 -14.17
CA SER A 160 -3.68 4.08 -14.89
C SER A 160 -3.79 4.57 -16.33
N GLN A 161 -2.85 5.41 -16.80
CA GLN A 161 -2.80 5.98 -18.16
C GLN A 161 -3.97 6.92 -18.49
N GLU A 162 -4.62 7.46 -17.50
CA GLU A 162 -5.71 8.43 -17.65
C GLU A 162 -5.20 9.87 -17.62
N SER A 163 -4.04 10.13 -16.99
CA SER A 163 -3.35 11.42 -17.06
C SER A 163 -2.40 11.45 -18.25
N THR A 164 -2.36 12.58 -18.95
CA THR A 164 -1.42 12.82 -20.07
C THR A 164 0.02 13.03 -19.58
N GLY A 165 0.21 13.41 -18.31
CA GLY A 165 1.51 13.78 -17.76
C GLY A 165 2.10 15.06 -18.31
N GLU A 166 1.29 15.92 -18.97
CA GLU A 166 1.76 17.18 -19.54
C GLU A 166 2.28 18.17 -18.50
N VAL A 167 1.81 18.06 -17.25
CA VAL A 167 2.32 18.83 -16.12
C VAL A 167 3.08 17.90 -15.19
N SER A 168 4.37 18.16 -15.00
CA SER A 168 5.25 17.41 -14.13
C SER A 168 5.57 18.21 -12.88
N LEU A 169 5.21 17.68 -11.71
CA LEU A 169 5.58 18.30 -10.42
C LEU A 169 7.11 18.41 -10.27
N LYS A 170 7.85 17.42 -10.77
CA LYS A 170 9.31 17.42 -10.76
C LYS A 170 9.87 18.59 -11.60
N GLU A 171 9.30 18.84 -12.77
CA GLU A 171 9.71 19.97 -13.61
C GLU A 171 9.37 21.32 -12.98
N LEU A 172 8.21 21.43 -12.31
CA LEU A 172 7.83 22.64 -11.57
C LEU A 172 8.83 22.99 -10.46
N PHE A 173 9.44 21.98 -9.80
CA PHE A 173 10.47 22.21 -8.79
C PHE A 173 11.85 22.46 -9.37
N ASN A 174 12.19 21.85 -10.48
CA ASN A 174 13.55 21.91 -11.06
C ASN A 174 13.73 23.06 -12.03
N ASN A 175 12.66 23.52 -12.66
CA ASN A 175 12.69 24.58 -13.67
C ASN A 175 11.72 25.70 -13.30
N PRO A 176 12.20 26.84 -12.76
CA PRO A 176 11.34 27.96 -12.39
C PRO A 176 10.56 28.57 -13.55
N ASP A 177 11.07 28.42 -14.78
CA ASP A 177 10.46 28.94 -16.02
C ASP A 177 9.55 27.89 -16.72
N TYR A 178 9.24 26.77 -16.03
CA TYR A 178 8.37 25.74 -16.60
C TYR A 178 6.94 26.27 -16.77
N ASP A 179 6.58 26.51 -18.01
CA ASP A 179 5.27 27.03 -18.40
C ASP A 179 4.22 25.92 -18.42
N ILE A 180 3.12 26.13 -17.70
CA ILE A 180 1.95 25.26 -17.65
C ILE A 180 0.72 25.85 -18.34
N ASP A 181 0.82 27.09 -18.86
CA ASP A 181 -0.28 27.74 -19.54
C ASP A 181 -0.68 26.97 -20.81
N GLY A 182 -1.98 26.82 -21.02
CA GLY A 182 -2.52 26.09 -22.17
C GLY A 182 -2.43 24.56 -22.08
N LYS A 183 -1.85 23.99 -21.02
CA LYS A 183 -1.86 22.54 -20.80
C LYS A 183 -3.23 22.09 -20.32
N MET A 184 -3.78 21.08 -20.98
CA MET A 184 -5.16 20.61 -20.73
C MET A 184 -5.21 19.13 -20.37
N SER A 185 -6.07 18.79 -19.44
CA SER A 185 -6.45 17.39 -19.22
C SER A 185 -7.35 16.89 -20.35
N LYS A 186 -7.17 15.65 -20.79
CA LYS A 186 -8.11 14.97 -21.69
C LYS A 186 -9.33 14.41 -20.96
N MET A 187 -9.28 14.33 -19.63
CA MET A 187 -10.40 13.84 -18.83
C MET A 187 -11.46 14.90 -18.67
N THR A 188 -12.70 14.52 -18.84
CA THR A 188 -13.86 15.32 -18.44
C THR A 188 -14.04 15.29 -16.93
N VAL A 189 -14.88 16.21 -16.40
CA VAL A 189 -15.20 16.23 -14.97
C VAL A 189 -15.92 14.93 -14.54
N GLU A 190 -16.80 14.42 -15.38
CA GLU A 190 -17.53 13.16 -15.15
C GLU A 190 -16.57 11.97 -15.07
N GLU A 191 -15.57 11.88 -15.96
CA GLU A 191 -14.54 10.85 -15.94
C GLU A 191 -13.66 10.96 -14.70
N LEU A 192 -13.32 12.18 -14.27
CA LEU A 192 -12.57 12.41 -13.03
C LEU A 192 -13.37 11.96 -11.79
N ILE A 193 -14.66 12.31 -11.72
CA ILE A 193 -15.57 11.88 -10.64
C ILE A 193 -15.69 10.35 -10.63
N PHE A 194 -15.81 9.73 -11.81
CA PHE A 194 -15.85 8.28 -11.93
C PHE A 194 -14.54 7.64 -11.45
N ALA A 195 -13.39 8.15 -11.89
CA ALA A 195 -12.07 7.64 -11.48
C ALA A 195 -11.87 7.77 -9.97
N ALA A 196 -12.26 8.90 -9.36
CA ALA A 196 -12.24 9.11 -7.92
C ALA A 196 -13.15 8.10 -7.16
N SER A 197 -14.34 7.81 -7.72
CA SER A 197 -15.30 6.87 -7.11
C SER A 197 -14.87 5.41 -7.23
N ARG A 198 -14.24 5.04 -8.35
CA ARG A 198 -13.68 3.71 -8.63
C ARG A 198 -12.43 3.43 -7.81
N GLY A 199 -11.64 4.48 -7.53
CA GLY A 199 -10.34 4.39 -6.91
C GLY A 199 -9.24 3.83 -7.81
N GLY A 200 -8.02 3.81 -7.30
CA GLY A 200 -6.81 3.37 -8.02
C GLY A 200 -6.41 1.91 -7.77
N TRP A 201 -7.34 1.03 -7.39
CA TRP A 201 -7.04 -0.40 -7.21
C TRP A 201 -6.86 -1.08 -8.57
N PRO A 202 -5.75 -1.84 -8.81
CA PRO A 202 -5.56 -2.55 -10.06
C PRO A 202 -6.76 -3.44 -10.44
N ALA A 203 -7.34 -4.15 -9.48
CA ALA A 203 -8.53 -4.99 -9.70
C ALA A 203 -9.75 -4.18 -10.17
N SER A 204 -9.90 -2.94 -9.73
CA SER A 204 -10.96 -2.04 -10.20
C SER A 204 -10.73 -1.64 -11.66
N LEU A 205 -9.50 -1.27 -12.01
CA LEU A 205 -9.14 -0.90 -13.38
C LEU A 205 -9.34 -2.05 -14.37
N LEU A 206 -9.05 -3.29 -13.96
CA LEU A 206 -9.18 -4.48 -14.79
C LEU A 206 -10.62 -5.02 -14.89
N ALA A 207 -11.55 -4.50 -14.09
CA ALA A 207 -12.93 -4.95 -14.11
C ALA A 207 -13.63 -4.54 -15.42
N ARG A 208 -14.43 -5.47 -15.98
CA ARG A 208 -14.95 -5.41 -17.37
C ARG A 208 -15.96 -4.30 -17.62
N THR A 209 -16.65 -3.82 -16.61
CA THR A 209 -17.72 -2.80 -16.77
C THR A 209 -17.57 -1.70 -15.73
N PRO A 210 -18.02 -0.47 -16.02
CA PRO A 210 -18.01 0.63 -15.05
C PRO A 210 -18.71 0.28 -13.74
N LYS A 211 -19.83 -0.43 -13.80
CA LYS A 211 -20.52 -0.91 -12.60
C LYS A 211 -19.68 -1.87 -11.78
N ALA A 212 -18.98 -2.81 -12.42
CA ALA A 212 -18.09 -3.76 -11.75
C ALA A 212 -16.89 -3.04 -11.11
N GLN A 213 -16.35 -2.02 -11.77
CA GLN A 213 -15.26 -1.18 -11.24
C GLN A 213 -15.65 -0.50 -9.93
N LEU A 214 -16.84 0.11 -9.87
CA LEU A 214 -17.37 0.73 -8.66
C LEU A 214 -17.66 -0.29 -7.54
N LEU A 215 -18.10 -1.50 -7.90
CA LEU A 215 -18.34 -2.57 -6.93
C LEU A 215 -17.06 -3.03 -6.22
N VAL A 216 -15.91 -3.02 -6.90
CA VAL A 216 -14.61 -3.34 -6.28
C VAL A 216 -14.31 -2.35 -5.16
N ALA A 217 -14.40 -1.05 -5.43
CA ALA A 217 -14.16 -0.01 -4.42
C ALA A 217 -15.15 -0.08 -3.27
N LYS A 218 -16.44 -0.26 -3.57
CA LYS A 218 -17.50 -0.39 -2.55
C LYS A 218 -17.25 -1.58 -1.63
N ASN A 219 -16.93 -2.75 -2.19
CA ASN A 219 -16.64 -3.95 -1.43
C ASN A 219 -15.38 -3.79 -0.57
N TYR A 220 -14.35 -3.12 -1.09
CA TYR A 220 -13.13 -2.81 -0.34
C TYR A 220 -13.45 -2.00 0.94
N VAL A 221 -14.18 -0.89 0.81
CA VAL A 221 -14.58 -0.07 1.97
C VAL A 221 -15.42 -0.89 2.96
N GLN A 222 -16.35 -1.71 2.47
CA GLN A 222 -17.18 -2.56 3.31
C GLN A 222 -16.34 -3.58 4.09
N THR A 223 -15.36 -4.22 3.47
CA THR A 223 -14.46 -5.19 4.11
C THR A 223 -13.59 -4.51 5.18
N ILE A 224 -13.07 -3.32 4.91
CA ILE A 224 -12.33 -2.52 5.90
C ILE A 224 -13.20 -2.27 7.14
N CYS A 225 -14.41 -1.77 6.95
CA CYS A 225 -15.29 -1.43 8.05
C CYS A 225 -15.73 -2.64 8.88
N SER A 226 -16.00 -3.79 8.22
CA SER A 226 -16.55 -4.96 8.91
C SER A 226 -15.49 -5.87 9.54
N ASN A 227 -14.32 -5.99 8.92
CA ASN A 227 -13.35 -7.01 9.28
C ASN A 227 -11.95 -6.46 9.58
N ASP A 228 -11.35 -5.75 8.62
CA ASP A 228 -9.93 -5.44 8.66
C ASP A 228 -9.54 -4.52 9.81
N ILE A 229 -10.38 -3.54 10.13
CA ILE A 229 -10.11 -2.58 11.22
C ILE A 229 -10.05 -3.25 12.59
N SER A 230 -10.79 -4.34 12.78
CA SER A 230 -10.77 -5.12 14.04
C SER A 230 -9.64 -6.13 14.08
N SER A 231 -9.18 -6.62 12.92
CA SER A 231 -8.13 -7.63 12.85
C SER A 231 -6.72 -7.09 13.14
N ILE A 232 -6.54 -5.75 13.10
CA ILE A 232 -5.21 -5.13 13.19
C ILE A 232 -4.56 -5.28 14.58
N ASP A 233 -5.37 -5.31 15.62
CA ASP A 233 -4.96 -5.43 17.03
C ASP A 233 -5.90 -6.30 17.86
N GLY A 234 -6.84 -6.99 17.22
CA GLY A 234 -7.83 -7.86 17.86
C GLY A 234 -8.96 -7.11 18.59
N LYS A 235 -8.97 -5.77 18.59
CA LYS A 235 -10.04 -4.99 19.22
C LYS A 235 -11.27 -4.99 18.33
N LYS A 236 -12.43 -5.34 18.89
CA LYS A 236 -13.69 -5.24 18.17
C LYS A 236 -14.07 -3.77 17.96
N ARG A 237 -14.23 -3.36 16.70
CA ARG A 237 -14.65 -2.00 16.30
C ARG A 237 -15.99 -2.03 15.59
N ASP A 238 -16.79 -0.98 15.81
CA ASP A 238 -18.08 -0.82 15.17
C ASP A 238 -17.93 -0.40 13.71
N ALA A 239 -18.53 -1.17 12.79
CA ALA A 239 -18.45 -0.93 11.35
C ALA A 239 -19.15 0.36 10.92
N ARG A 240 -20.23 0.75 11.64
CA ARG A 240 -20.97 1.98 11.36
C ARG A 240 -20.15 3.20 11.72
N LEU A 241 -19.57 3.22 12.94
CA LEU A 241 -18.67 4.30 13.35
C LEU A 241 -17.46 4.40 12.41
N THR A 242 -16.86 3.27 12.01
CA THR A 242 -15.77 3.25 11.02
C THR A 242 -16.19 3.90 9.71
N SER A 243 -17.39 3.55 9.19
CA SER A 243 -17.92 4.14 7.95
C SER A 243 -18.17 5.64 8.08
N MET A 244 -18.63 6.12 9.24
CA MET A 244 -18.85 7.56 9.48
C MET A 244 -17.53 8.32 9.54
N ILE A 245 -16.49 7.77 10.18
CA ILE A 245 -15.16 8.36 10.20
C ILE A 245 -14.59 8.45 8.78
N LEU A 246 -14.67 7.35 7.99
CA LEU A 246 -14.22 7.38 6.60
C LEU A 246 -14.96 8.40 5.73
N ARG A 247 -16.27 8.60 5.95
CA ARG A 247 -17.04 9.65 5.26
C ARG A 247 -16.60 11.05 5.66
N ALA A 248 -16.32 11.29 6.94
CA ALA A 248 -15.80 12.58 7.40
C ALA A 248 -14.45 12.88 6.75
N TYR A 249 -13.53 11.91 6.71
CA TYR A 249 -12.26 12.04 6.00
C TYR A 249 -12.44 12.27 4.49
N ALA A 250 -13.35 11.53 3.84
CA ALA A 250 -13.62 11.69 2.41
C ALA A 250 -14.15 13.10 2.05
N ARG A 251 -14.97 13.71 2.90
CA ARG A 251 -15.44 15.09 2.71
C ARG A 251 -14.33 16.13 2.86
N ASN A 252 -13.28 15.79 3.59
CA ASN A 252 -12.18 16.69 3.93
C ASN A 252 -10.85 16.25 3.29
N VAL A 253 -10.89 15.40 2.26
CA VAL A 253 -9.68 14.91 1.59
C VAL A 253 -8.91 16.09 0.96
N SER A 254 -7.58 16.10 1.16
CA SER A 254 -6.68 17.16 0.65
C SER A 254 -7.01 18.58 1.15
N THR A 255 -7.64 18.70 2.32
CA THR A 255 -7.93 19.98 2.96
C THR A 255 -7.21 20.12 4.29
N LEU A 256 -7.09 21.37 4.76
CA LEU A 256 -6.65 21.66 6.12
C LEU A 256 -7.86 21.54 7.06
N VAL A 257 -7.94 20.45 7.80
CA VAL A 257 -9.07 20.18 8.70
C VAL A 257 -8.58 19.94 10.12
N LYS A 258 -9.28 20.53 11.10
CA LYS A 258 -9.03 20.26 12.52
C LYS A 258 -9.65 18.93 12.92
N LYS A 259 -8.98 18.18 13.79
CA LYS A 259 -9.51 16.94 14.37
C LYS A 259 -10.91 17.12 14.98
N LYS A 260 -11.14 18.24 15.67
CA LYS A 260 -12.44 18.58 16.24
C LYS A 260 -13.54 18.63 15.16
N SER A 261 -13.28 19.27 14.02
CA SER A 261 -14.25 19.36 12.92
C SER A 261 -14.59 17.98 12.33
N LEU A 262 -13.62 17.07 12.24
CA LEU A 262 -13.88 15.68 11.83
C LEU A 262 -14.75 14.94 12.86
N LEU A 263 -14.48 15.13 14.14
CA LEU A 263 -15.27 14.53 15.22
C LEU A 263 -16.69 15.08 15.26
N ASP A 264 -16.85 16.39 15.11
CA ASP A 264 -18.15 17.06 15.04
C ASP A 264 -18.96 16.57 13.83
N ASP A 265 -18.31 16.34 12.68
CA ASP A 265 -18.92 15.78 11.48
C ASP A 265 -19.43 14.33 11.70
N VAL A 266 -18.63 13.50 12.38
CA VAL A 266 -19.02 12.12 12.73
C VAL A 266 -20.22 12.09 13.67
N THR A 267 -20.32 13.02 14.62
CA THR A 267 -21.38 13.06 15.64
C THR A 267 -22.59 13.91 15.23
N SER A 268 -22.49 14.68 14.16
CA SER A 268 -23.52 15.64 13.71
C SER A 268 -24.90 15.03 13.44
N SER A 269 -24.94 13.77 13.02
CA SER A 269 -26.18 13.05 12.74
C SER A 269 -26.96 12.64 14.01
N GLY A 270 -26.35 12.72 15.19
CA GLY A 270 -26.92 12.23 16.45
C GLY A 270 -27.05 10.70 16.53
N GLU A 271 -26.65 9.97 15.50
CA GLU A 271 -26.80 8.52 15.41
C GLU A 271 -25.73 7.75 16.20
N VAL A 272 -24.58 8.39 16.46
CA VAL A 272 -23.43 7.79 17.17
C VAL A 272 -22.82 8.83 18.10
N SER A 273 -22.57 8.43 19.34
CA SER A 273 -21.71 9.19 20.24
C SER A 273 -20.27 8.68 20.08
N CYS A 274 -19.31 9.58 19.93
CA CYS A 274 -17.91 9.25 19.80
C CYS A 274 -17.06 10.17 20.68
N HIS A 275 -16.36 9.60 21.64
CA HIS A 275 -15.36 10.33 22.41
C HIS A 275 -14.07 10.50 21.63
N VAL A 276 -13.28 11.54 21.97
CA VAL A 276 -12.02 11.87 21.29
C VAL A 276 -11.06 10.67 21.28
N ASP A 277 -10.90 9.97 22.42
CA ASP A 277 -10.00 8.82 22.53
C ASP A 277 -10.45 7.64 21.64
N THR A 278 -11.77 7.43 21.53
CA THR A 278 -12.34 6.43 20.62
C THR A 278 -12.06 6.80 19.17
N PHE A 279 -12.29 8.07 18.80
CA PHE A 279 -11.98 8.56 17.47
C PHE A 279 -10.51 8.34 17.13
N ASP A 280 -9.59 8.69 18.03
CA ASP A 280 -8.17 8.51 17.85
C ASP A 280 -7.75 7.04 17.68
N ASP A 281 -8.35 6.11 18.45
CA ASP A 281 -8.10 4.67 18.30
C ASP A 281 -8.53 4.16 16.91
N TYR A 282 -9.68 4.62 16.40
CA TYR A 282 -10.14 4.25 15.05
C TYR A 282 -9.25 4.86 13.96
N VAL A 283 -8.90 6.13 14.09
CA VAL A 283 -7.99 6.80 13.15
C VAL A 283 -6.64 6.10 13.10
N ALA A 284 -6.04 5.80 14.25
CA ALA A 284 -4.78 5.07 14.34
C ALA A 284 -4.85 3.67 13.69
N ALA A 285 -5.98 2.97 13.85
CA ALA A 285 -6.18 1.69 13.18
C ALA A 285 -6.30 1.83 11.66
N LEU A 286 -7.02 2.85 11.16
CA LEU A 286 -7.15 3.13 9.72
C LEU A 286 -5.82 3.58 9.09
N GLU A 287 -4.98 4.31 9.82
CA GLU A 287 -3.62 4.65 9.40
C GLU A 287 -2.71 3.42 9.32
N LYS A 288 -2.80 2.51 10.29
CA LYS A 288 -2.07 1.22 10.25
C LYS A 288 -2.49 0.33 9.08
N LEU A 289 -3.73 0.44 8.61
CA LEU A 289 -4.24 -0.21 7.39
C LEU A 289 -3.87 0.55 6.11
N PHE A 290 -3.21 1.70 6.21
CA PHE A 290 -2.91 2.60 5.09
C PHE A 290 -4.14 3.09 4.31
N VAL A 291 -5.31 3.13 4.97
CA VAL A 291 -6.58 3.59 4.35
C VAL A 291 -6.68 5.10 4.38
N ILE A 292 -6.22 5.71 5.46
CA ILE A 292 -6.10 7.16 5.60
C ILE A 292 -4.64 7.54 5.86
N GLN A 293 -4.30 8.77 5.52
CA GLN A 293 -2.98 9.33 5.79
C GLN A 293 -3.15 10.80 6.19
N ASN A 294 -2.71 11.11 7.40
CA ASN A 294 -2.57 12.48 7.83
C ASN A 294 -1.18 12.99 7.41
N ILE A 295 -1.14 14.09 6.67
CA ILE A 295 0.10 14.72 6.21
C ILE A 295 0.35 15.92 7.13
N SER A 296 1.44 15.87 7.89
CA SER A 296 1.86 16.99 8.73
C SER A 296 2.30 18.17 7.87
N ALA A 297 2.03 19.37 8.33
CA ALA A 297 2.54 20.57 7.68
C ALA A 297 4.07 20.53 7.63
N TRP A 298 4.62 20.82 6.45
CA TRP A 298 6.05 20.97 6.30
C TRP A 298 6.50 22.33 6.82
N CYS A 299 7.48 22.35 7.69
CA CYS A 299 8.10 23.59 8.20
C CYS A 299 9.62 23.49 8.09
N PRO A 300 10.30 24.47 7.46
CA PRO A 300 11.77 24.49 7.43
C PRO A 300 12.33 24.47 8.84
N ALA A 301 13.40 23.71 9.07
CA ALA A 301 14.07 23.57 10.37
C ALA A 301 14.62 24.89 10.96
N ILE A 302 14.63 25.96 10.17
CA ILE A 302 15.13 27.29 10.52
C ILE A 302 14.13 28.06 11.41
N ARG A 303 12.88 27.64 11.50
CA ARG A 303 11.86 28.33 12.34
C ARG A 303 11.68 27.62 13.68
N SER A 304 11.41 28.40 14.71
CA SER A 304 11.18 27.89 16.07
C SER A 304 10.01 26.86 16.11
N LYS A 305 10.00 26.03 17.16
CA LYS A 305 8.90 25.08 17.39
C LYS A 305 7.50 25.71 17.40
N THR A 306 7.41 27.00 17.70
CA THR A 306 6.18 27.80 17.67
C THR A 306 5.63 27.92 16.23
N CYS A 307 6.48 27.89 15.22
CA CYS A 307 6.04 27.87 13.81
C CYS A 307 5.60 26.50 13.32
N LEU A 308 5.85 25.42 14.07
CA LEU A 308 5.33 24.06 13.75
C LEU A 308 3.83 23.93 14.10
N LEU A 309 3.30 24.87 14.88
CA LEU A 309 1.87 25.03 15.15
C LEU A 309 1.13 25.78 14.01
N TYR A 310 1.81 26.08 12.92
CA TYR A 310 1.21 26.64 11.69
C TYR A 310 0.42 25.57 10.90
N THR A 311 -0.20 24.68 11.63
CA THR A 311 -1.36 23.94 11.21
C THR A 311 -2.57 24.83 11.44
N SER A 312 -3.62 24.66 10.73
CA SER A 312 -4.93 25.31 10.74
C SER A 312 -5.22 26.48 11.72
N ASP A 313 -4.62 26.53 12.91
CA ASP A 313 -4.88 27.55 13.94
C ASP A 313 -4.26 28.91 13.63
N ALA A 314 -3.08 28.95 13.02
CA ALA A 314 -2.46 30.21 12.64
C ALA A 314 -3.06 30.84 11.37
N ALA A 315 -3.67 30.03 10.51
CA ALA A 315 -4.45 30.54 9.38
C ALA A 315 -5.77 31.20 9.84
N ASP A 316 -6.34 30.75 10.95
CA ASP A 316 -7.53 31.35 11.53
C ASP A 316 -7.22 32.65 12.32
N GLU A 317 -6.05 32.74 12.98
CA GLU A 317 -5.62 33.99 13.63
C GLU A 317 -5.30 35.09 12.61
N ALA A 318 -4.68 34.75 11.48
CA ALA A 318 -4.41 35.72 10.41
C ALA A 318 -5.68 36.27 9.75
N ARG A 319 -6.82 35.56 9.84
CA ARG A 319 -8.14 36.03 9.35
C ARG A 319 -8.90 36.85 10.37
N SER A 320 -8.50 36.86 11.64
CA SER A 320 -9.18 37.60 12.70
C SER A 320 -8.58 39.00 12.97
N VAL A 321 -7.60 39.44 12.16
CA VAL A 321 -6.90 40.72 12.32
C VAL A 321 -7.24 41.74 11.21
N ASP A 322 -8.22 41.47 10.36
CA ASP A 322 -8.79 42.44 9.41
C ASP A 322 -10.15 42.96 9.89
#